data_c7601c2c1563712058650e4cfdb8a41e
#
_entry.id   c7601c2c1563712058650e4cfdb8a41e
#
_cell.length_a   1.000
_cell.length_b   1.000
_cell.length_c   1.000
_cell.angle_alpha   90.00
_cell.angle_beta   90.00
_cell.angle_gamma   90.00
#
_symmetry.space_group_name_H-M   'P 1'
#
loop_
_entity.id
_entity.type
_entity.pdbx_description
1 polymer ?
#
loop_
_entity_poly.entity_id
_entity_poly.type
_entity_poly.pdbx_seq_one_letter_code
_entity_poly.pdbx_strand_id
1 'polypeptide(L)'
;MKRLLPVAFLVILPIVTLGSEDLSKYAGTYKGETQSFSDRTMTLSLGDDGTATLTQSPDAVNEITSFGRWTRQGDIITLTLDPVGKQSAPPPMTFRLDHKTLTPVSWNHSLWRTAPPPAMKRMKIKKHDPDDDL
;
A
#
# COMPACT_ATOMS: atom_id res chain seq x y z
N MET A 1 26.88 -26.51 -23.09
CA MET A 1 27.24 -25.20 -23.18
C MET A 1 26.11 -24.26 -23.18
N LYS A 2 25.40 -24.22 -24.17
CA LYS A 2 24.32 -23.29 -24.22
C LYS A 2 23.32 -23.50 -23.18
N ARG A 3 23.25 -24.63 -22.62
CA ARG A 3 22.20 -24.87 -21.69
C ARG A 3 22.24 -24.02 -20.48
N LEU A 4 23.30 -23.40 -20.18
CA LEU A 4 23.40 -22.59 -19.00
C LEU A 4 22.46 -21.40 -18.99
N LEU A 5 22.18 -20.88 -20.15
CA LEU A 5 21.35 -19.70 -20.24
C LEU A 5 19.92 -19.90 -19.82
N PRO A 6 19.26 -20.96 -20.24
CA PRO A 6 17.88 -21.17 -19.84
C PRO A 6 17.71 -21.32 -18.33
N VAL A 7 18.71 -21.82 -17.69
CA VAL A 7 18.62 -22.04 -16.26
C VAL A 7 18.40 -20.74 -15.51
N ALA A 8 19.02 -19.68 -15.98
CA ALA A 8 18.89 -18.40 -15.29
C ALA A 8 17.48 -17.88 -15.31
N PHE A 9 16.76 -18.15 -16.36
CA PHE A 9 15.38 -17.66 -16.43
C PHE A 9 14.45 -18.35 -15.47
N LEU A 10 14.65 -19.61 -15.27
CA LEU A 10 13.77 -20.37 -14.42
C LEU A 10 13.77 -19.87 -13.00
N VAL A 11 14.87 -19.28 -12.59
CA VAL A 11 14.98 -18.77 -11.23
C VAL A 11 14.06 -17.58 -11.01
N ILE A 12 13.81 -16.80 -12.04
CA ILE A 12 13.00 -15.60 -11.90
C ILE A 12 11.52 -15.90 -11.78
N LEU A 13 11.05 -16.87 -12.54
CA LEU A 13 9.63 -17.16 -12.60
C LEU A 13 9.01 -17.54 -11.26
N PRO A 14 9.62 -18.41 -10.47
CA PRO A 14 9.04 -18.79 -9.19
C PRO A 14 8.84 -17.61 -8.25
N ILE A 15 9.73 -16.64 -8.31
CA ILE A 15 9.64 -15.49 -7.44
C ILE A 15 8.39 -14.68 -7.74
N VAL A 16 8.08 -14.50 -9.00
CA VAL A 16 6.90 -13.75 -9.40
C VAL A 16 5.63 -14.45 -8.95
N THR A 17 5.60 -15.76 -9.11
CA THR A 17 4.43 -16.54 -8.73
C THR A 17 4.13 -16.45 -7.25
N LEU A 18 5.16 -16.55 -6.42
CA LEU A 18 4.98 -16.46 -4.98
C LEU A 18 4.44 -15.11 -4.56
N GLY A 19 4.91 -14.05 -5.18
CA GLY A 19 4.42 -12.73 -4.86
C GLY A 19 2.95 -12.59 -5.14
N SER A 20 2.48 -13.17 -6.25
CA SER A 20 1.07 -13.08 -6.61
C SER A 20 0.18 -13.81 -5.63
N GLU A 21 0.60 -14.95 -5.15
CA GLU A 21 -0.23 -15.74 -4.25
C GLU A 21 -0.42 -15.07 -2.91
N ASP A 22 0.58 -14.34 -2.45
CA ASP A 22 0.55 -13.76 -1.12
C ASP A 22 -0.23 -12.45 -1.04
N LEU A 23 -0.55 -11.83 -2.16
CA LEU A 23 -1.20 -10.52 -2.13
C LEU A 23 -2.58 -10.57 -1.49
N SER A 24 -3.36 -11.58 -1.78
CA SER A 24 -4.73 -11.63 -1.26
C SER A 24 -4.79 -11.65 0.26
N LYS A 25 -3.77 -12.19 0.89
CA LYS A 25 -3.71 -12.28 2.35
C LYS A 25 -3.62 -10.91 3.01
N TYR A 26 -2.96 -9.98 2.34
CA TYR A 26 -2.72 -8.65 2.88
C TYR A 26 -3.58 -7.58 2.23
N ALA A 27 -4.39 -7.95 1.25
CA ALA A 27 -5.30 -7.02 0.61
C ALA A 27 -6.34 -6.53 1.61
N GLY A 28 -6.80 -5.31 1.42
CA GLY A 28 -7.79 -4.72 2.30
C GLY A 28 -7.59 -3.22 2.39
N THR A 29 -8.38 -2.59 3.24
CA THR A 29 -8.30 -1.15 3.45
C THR A 29 -7.71 -0.88 4.83
N TYR A 30 -6.70 -0.01 4.85
CA TYR A 30 -6.01 0.40 6.06
C TYR A 30 -6.20 1.89 6.24
N LYS A 31 -6.50 2.31 7.46
CA LYS A 31 -6.74 3.72 7.74
C LYS A 31 -6.06 4.11 9.04
N GLY A 32 -5.50 5.31 9.04
CA GLY A 32 -4.87 5.87 10.22
C GLY A 32 -5.05 7.36 10.30
N GLU A 33 -4.95 7.88 11.52
CA GLU A 33 -4.93 9.31 11.76
C GLU A 33 -4.01 9.56 12.94
N THR A 34 -3.40 10.74 12.96
CA THR A 34 -2.50 11.07 14.06
C THR A 34 -3.30 11.38 15.31
N GLN A 35 -2.80 10.92 16.45
CA GLN A 35 -3.50 11.13 17.71
C GLN A 35 -3.56 12.61 18.09
N SER A 36 -2.53 13.34 17.77
CA SER A 36 -2.47 14.75 18.12
C SER A 36 -3.25 15.64 17.15
N PHE A 37 -3.40 15.18 15.91
CA PHE A 37 -4.05 15.96 14.86
C PHE A 37 -4.95 15.03 14.07
N SER A 38 -6.21 14.98 14.45
CA SER A 38 -7.17 14.05 13.83
C SER A 38 -7.44 14.36 12.36
N ASP A 39 -7.07 15.56 11.91
CA ASP A 39 -7.23 15.93 10.51
C ASP A 39 -6.07 15.47 9.64
N ARG A 40 -5.05 14.86 10.22
CA ARG A 40 -3.96 14.25 9.45
C ARG A 40 -4.23 12.76 9.31
N THR A 41 -4.64 12.35 8.12
CA THR A 41 -5.08 10.98 7.91
C THR A 41 -4.41 10.37 6.68
N MET A 42 -4.41 9.05 6.65
CA MET A 42 -3.95 8.29 5.51
C MET A 42 -4.83 7.05 5.37
N THR A 43 -5.29 6.81 4.16
CA THR A 43 -6.10 5.62 3.87
C THR A 43 -5.49 4.92 2.66
N LEU A 44 -5.21 3.64 2.82
CA LEU A 44 -4.60 2.85 1.76
C LEU A 44 -5.46 1.62 1.52
N SER A 45 -5.90 1.46 0.28
CA SER A 45 -6.63 0.27 -0.14
C SER A 45 -5.73 -0.56 -1.03
N LEU A 46 -5.51 -1.79 -0.64
CA LEU A 46 -4.68 -2.74 -1.37
C LEU A 46 -5.57 -3.80 -2.00
N GLY A 47 -5.60 -3.84 -3.32
CA GLY A 47 -6.37 -4.85 -4.03
C GLY A 47 -5.59 -6.15 -4.15
N ASP A 48 -6.31 -7.27 -4.18
CA ASP A 48 -5.68 -8.57 -4.30
C ASP A 48 -5.08 -8.82 -5.69
N ASP A 49 -5.38 -7.94 -6.62
CA ASP A 49 -4.81 -7.99 -7.97
C ASP A 49 -3.55 -7.11 -8.09
N GLY A 50 -3.07 -6.54 -6.99
CA GLY A 50 -1.88 -5.71 -7.01
C GLY A 50 -2.14 -4.24 -7.24
N THR A 51 -3.39 -3.83 -7.39
CA THR A 51 -3.72 -2.41 -7.52
C THR A 51 -3.80 -1.76 -6.14
N ALA A 52 -3.62 -0.45 -6.11
CA ALA A 52 -3.65 0.30 -4.84
C ALA A 52 -4.26 1.66 -5.05
N THR A 53 -4.93 2.15 -4.00
CA THR A 53 -5.44 3.50 -3.95
C THR A 53 -5.01 4.11 -2.63
N LEU A 54 -4.37 5.26 -2.70
CA LEU A 54 -3.86 5.94 -1.51
C LEU A 54 -4.48 7.33 -1.43
N THR A 55 -5.10 7.62 -0.27
CA THR A 55 -5.60 8.96 0.02
C THR A 55 -4.79 9.51 1.18
N GLN A 56 -4.20 10.66 0.98
CA GLN A 56 -3.35 11.32 1.96
C GLN A 56 -3.92 12.68 2.31
N SER A 57 -4.09 12.93 3.59
CA SER A 57 -4.55 14.23 4.10
C SER A 57 -3.55 14.68 5.14
N PRO A 58 -2.51 15.44 4.73
CA PRO A 58 -1.50 15.90 5.69
C PRO A 58 -2.03 17.03 6.59
N ASP A 59 -3.16 17.61 6.22
CA ASP A 59 -3.82 18.62 7.05
C ASP A 59 -5.31 18.65 6.68
N ALA A 60 -6.07 19.54 7.32
CA ALA A 60 -7.52 19.60 7.15
C ALA A 60 -7.96 20.11 5.78
N VAL A 61 -7.06 20.76 5.04
CA VAL A 61 -7.40 21.42 3.80
C VAL A 61 -7.03 20.58 2.59
N ASN A 62 -5.92 19.88 2.67
CA ASN A 62 -5.37 19.15 1.52
C ASN A 62 -5.69 17.67 1.60
N GLU A 63 -6.26 17.15 0.52
CA GLU A 63 -6.53 15.72 0.40
C GLU A 63 -6.12 15.30 -1.00
N ILE A 64 -5.27 14.29 -1.09
CA ILE A 64 -4.73 13.82 -2.35
C ILE A 64 -5.01 12.34 -2.48
N THR A 65 -5.70 11.95 -3.55
CA THR A 65 -5.94 10.54 -3.86
C THR A 65 -5.10 10.16 -5.06
N SER A 66 -4.35 9.10 -4.91
CA SER A 66 -3.45 8.59 -5.96
C SER A 66 -3.72 7.12 -6.17
N PHE A 67 -3.42 6.66 -7.38
CA PHE A 67 -3.59 5.27 -7.76
C PHE A 67 -2.24 4.68 -8.12
N GLY A 68 -2.11 3.38 -7.95
CA GLY A 68 -0.85 2.74 -8.26
C GLY A 68 -0.91 1.25 -8.07
N ARG A 69 0.24 0.68 -7.74
CA ARG A 69 0.38 -0.75 -7.55
C ARG A 69 1.19 -1.02 -6.29
N TRP A 70 1.01 -2.20 -5.76
CA TRP A 70 1.74 -2.59 -4.57
C TRP A 70 2.31 -3.99 -4.72
N THR A 71 3.41 -4.21 -4.04
CA THR A 71 4.05 -5.51 -3.95
C THR A 71 4.39 -5.77 -2.50
N ARG A 72 4.69 -7.01 -2.21
CA ARG A 72 5.01 -7.43 -0.86
C ARG A 72 6.26 -8.27 -0.87
N GLN A 73 7.12 -8.04 0.09
CA GLN A 73 8.30 -8.87 0.30
C GLN A 73 8.44 -9.04 1.80
N GLY A 74 8.13 -10.24 2.30
CA GLY A 74 8.09 -10.46 3.74
C GLY A 74 6.99 -9.63 4.37
N ASP A 75 7.33 -8.85 5.36
CA ASP A 75 6.41 -7.95 6.03
C ASP A 75 6.47 -6.52 5.49
N ILE A 76 7.21 -6.31 4.40
CA ILE A 76 7.36 -5.00 3.79
C ILE A 76 6.45 -4.89 2.57
N ILE A 77 5.62 -3.87 2.57
CA ILE A 77 4.74 -3.52 1.45
C ILE A 77 5.38 -2.33 0.73
N THR A 78 5.54 -2.45 -0.57
CA THR A 78 6.05 -1.35 -1.40
C THR A 78 4.92 -0.84 -2.28
N LEU A 79 4.67 0.45 -2.20
CA LEU A 79 3.62 1.11 -2.96
C LEU A 79 4.25 2.01 -4.01
N THR A 80 3.88 1.79 -5.27
CA THR A 80 4.37 2.59 -6.39
C THR A 80 3.19 3.32 -6.98
N LEU A 81 3.18 4.64 -6.84
CA LEU A 81 2.08 5.47 -7.31
C LEU A 81 2.31 5.90 -8.76
N ASP A 82 1.22 6.01 -9.49
CA ASP A 82 1.26 6.45 -10.88
C ASP A 82 1.54 7.97 -10.94
N PRO A 83 2.21 8.43 -12.00
CA PRO A 83 2.41 9.85 -12.17
C PRO A 83 1.08 10.56 -12.43
N VAL A 84 1.00 11.82 -12.04
CA VAL A 84 -0.19 12.64 -12.25
C VAL A 84 0.12 13.65 -13.35
N GLY A 85 -0.64 13.58 -14.45
CA GLY A 85 -0.45 14.49 -15.56
C GLY A 85 0.95 14.38 -16.15
N LYS A 86 1.65 15.51 -16.22
CA LYS A 86 2.99 15.56 -16.78
C LYS A 86 4.08 15.46 -15.73
N GLN A 87 3.70 15.29 -14.48
CA GLN A 87 4.68 15.17 -13.41
C GLN A 87 5.27 13.78 -13.37
N SER A 88 6.50 13.68 -12.88
CA SER A 88 7.12 12.38 -12.67
C SER A 88 6.40 11.62 -11.58
N ALA A 89 6.46 10.30 -11.63
CA ALA A 89 5.90 9.48 -10.57
C ALA A 89 6.61 9.80 -9.25
N PRO A 90 5.87 9.86 -8.13
CA PRO A 90 6.52 10.05 -6.84
C PRO A 90 7.38 8.83 -6.48
N PRO A 91 8.36 9.02 -5.59
CA PRO A 91 9.16 7.88 -5.14
C PRO A 91 8.29 6.81 -4.49
N PRO A 92 8.67 5.54 -4.60
CA PRO A 92 7.92 4.49 -3.94
C PRO A 92 7.86 4.69 -2.43
N MET A 93 6.77 4.28 -1.84
CA MET A 93 6.58 4.32 -0.39
C MET A 93 6.64 2.91 0.16
N THR A 94 7.20 2.75 1.34
CA THR A 94 7.25 1.43 1.97
C THR A 94 6.60 1.47 3.34
N PHE A 95 6.00 0.34 3.69
CA PHE A 95 5.29 0.17 4.96
C PHE A 95 5.67 -1.19 5.53
N ARG A 96 5.73 -1.27 6.83
CA ARG A 96 5.92 -2.54 7.50
C ARG A 96 4.58 -3.01 8.06
N LEU A 97 4.23 -4.24 7.73
CA LEU A 97 3.01 -4.84 8.24
C LEU A 97 3.31 -5.62 9.50
N ASP A 98 2.68 -5.25 10.60
CA ASP A 98 2.80 -5.94 11.87
C ASP A 98 1.40 -6.24 12.35
N HIS A 99 1.02 -7.52 12.29
CA HIS A 99 -0.35 -7.95 12.52
C HIS A 99 -1.29 -7.26 11.54
N LYS A 100 -2.10 -6.34 11.97
CA LYS A 100 -3.04 -5.63 11.10
C LYS A 100 -2.71 -4.16 10.99
N THR A 101 -1.47 -3.79 11.32
CA THR A 101 -1.05 -2.41 11.32
C THR A 101 0.05 -2.21 10.29
N LEU A 102 -0.12 -1.21 9.43
CA LEU A 102 0.90 -0.78 8.48
C LEU A 102 1.57 0.46 9.02
N THR A 103 2.87 0.36 9.26
CA THR A 103 3.65 1.47 9.76
C THR A 103 4.50 2.03 8.62
N PRO A 104 4.42 3.34 8.34
CA PRO A 104 5.24 3.91 7.28
C PRO A 104 6.72 3.77 7.59
N VAL A 105 7.49 3.34 6.59
CA VAL A 105 8.94 3.26 6.68
C VAL A 105 9.56 4.36 5.82
N SER A 106 9.02 4.56 4.62
CA SER A 106 9.41 5.68 3.78
C SER A 106 8.14 6.34 3.24
N TRP A 107 8.18 7.65 3.10
CA TRP A 107 7.01 8.41 2.67
C TRP A 107 7.46 9.67 1.95
N ASN A 108 6.48 10.42 1.41
CA ASN A 108 6.75 11.66 0.71
C ASN A 108 6.98 12.78 1.70
N HIS A 109 8.24 13.12 1.95
CA HIS A 109 8.60 14.15 2.91
C HIS A 109 8.13 15.53 2.49
N SER A 110 8.00 15.77 1.20
CA SER A 110 7.49 17.05 0.73
C SER A 110 6.04 17.26 1.12
N LEU A 111 5.28 16.19 1.20
CA LEU A 111 3.87 16.26 1.55
C LEU A 111 3.65 16.26 3.06
N TRP A 112 4.36 15.39 3.78
CA TRP A 112 4.14 15.24 5.21
C TRP A 112 5.03 16.12 6.07
N ARG A 113 6.04 16.71 5.48
CA ARG A 113 6.92 17.71 6.11
C ARG A 113 7.53 17.27 7.44
N THR A 114 7.06 17.81 8.55
CA THR A 114 7.74 17.68 9.84
C THR A 114 7.41 16.41 10.60
N ALA A 115 6.33 15.74 10.26
CA ALA A 115 5.91 14.54 10.97
C ALA A 115 5.56 13.43 10.00
N PRO A 116 5.85 12.18 10.34
CA PRO A 116 5.50 11.07 9.46
C PRO A 116 3.98 10.91 9.36
N PRO A 117 3.51 10.25 8.29
CA PRO A 117 2.11 9.89 8.23
C PRO A 117 1.76 8.90 9.33
N PRO A 118 0.49 8.80 9.69
CA PRO A 118 0.08 7.91 10.78
C PRO A 118 0.20 6.44 10.37
N ALA A 119 0.43 5.59 11.37
CA ALA A 119 0.29 4.17 11.17
C ALA A 119 -1.18 3.87 10.87
N MET A 120 -1.41 2.88 10.01
CA MET A 120 -2.76 2.55 9.55
C MET A 120 -3.14 1.18 10.05
N LYS A 121 -4.37 1.06 10.53
CA LYS A 121 -4.92 -0.22 10.96
C LYS A 121 -5.86 -0.76 9.89
N ARG A 122 -5.82 -2.07 9.71
CA ARG A 122 -6.72 -2.71 8.77
C ARG A 122 -8.15 -2.55 9.26
N MET A 123 -9.01 -2.05 8.39
CA MET A 123 -10.41 -1.90 8.70
C MET A 123 -11.09 -3.24 8.63
N LYS A 124 -11.96 -3.50 9.59
CA LYS A 124 -12.79 -4.69 9.53
C LYS A 124 -13.86 -4.48 8.48
N ILE A 125 -13.92 -5.41 7.53
CA ILE A 125 -15.04 -5.42 6.62
C ILE A 125 -16.21 -5.99 7.39
N LYS A 126 -17.19 -5.14 7.66
CA LYS A 126 -18.39 -5.62 8.29
C LYS A 126 -19.09 -6.52 7.30
N LYS A 127 -19.16 -7.80 7.63
CA LYS A 127 -19.78 -8.76 6.74
C LYS A 127 -21.23 -8.40 6.58
N HIS A 128 -21.64 -8.20 5.34
CA HIS A 128 -23.02 -7.82 5.06
C HIS A 128 -23.95 -8.96 5.40
N ASP A 129 -24.81 -8.72 6.38
CA ASP A 129 -25.80 -9.70 6.79
C ASP A 129 -27.13 -9.30 6.16
N PRO A 130 -27.80 -10.22 5.45
CA PRO A 130 -29.09 -9.89 4.85
C PRO A 130 -30.09 -9.33 5.83
N ASP A 131 -30.01 -9.74 7.09
CA ASP A 131 -30.93 -9.25 8.11
C ASP A 131 -30.69 -7.79 8.45
N ASP A 132 -29.50 -7.31 8.22
CA ASP A 132 -29.18 -5.91 8.50
C ASP A 132 -29.81 -4.95 7.51
N ASP A 133 -30.29 -5.46 6.40
CA ASP A 133 -30.94 -4.63 5.39
C ASP A 133 -32.40 -4.35 5.71
N LEU A 134 -32.93 -4.97 6.70
CA LEU A 134 -34.34 -4.80 7.08
C LEU A 134 -34.53 -3.72 8.15
#